data_14a5052732ff805f30e674c72ffae894
#
_entry.id   14a5052732ff805f30e674c72ffae894
#
_cell.length_a   1.000
_cell.length_b   1.000
_cell.length_c   1.000
_cell.angle_alpha   90.00
_cell.angle_beta   90.00
_cell.angle_gamma   90.00
#
_symmetry.space_group_name_H-M   'P 1'
#
loop_
_entity.id
_entity.type
_entity.pdbx_description
1 polymer ?
#
loop_
_entity_poly.entity_id
_entity_poly.type
_entity_poly.pdbx_seq_one_letter_code
_entity_poly.pdbx_strand_id
1 'polypeptide(L)'
;MKTYLISDNVDTATGMRLAGVEGVVVLEKQELIDAIARAAKDKDIGIIFITELFTGKYPEVVGEAKENLKGKLILEIPDRHGSTRRADFITSYINEAIGVKL
;
A
#
# COMPACT_ATOMS: atom_id res chain seq x y z
N MET A 1 10.16 7.98 -9.46
CA MET A 1 8.86 7.80 -8.80
C MET A 1 9.02 6.85 -7.62
N LYS A 2 8.50 7.25 -6.48
CA LYS A 2 8.63 6.49 -5.25
C LYS A 2 7.34 5.72 -4.96
N THR A 3 7.46 4.57 -4.32
CA THR A 3 6.31 3.80 -3.87
C THR A 3 6.23 3.85 -2.35
N TYR A 4 5.03 3.70 -1.82
CA TYR A 4 4.81 3.80 -0.38
C TYR A 4 3.74 2.80 0.03
N LEU A 5 3.93 2.16 1.17
CA LEU A 5 3.01 1.14 1.67
C LEU A 5 2.35 1.59 2.96
N ILE A 6 1.05 1.35 3.05
CA ILE A 6 0.31 1.50 4.30
C ILE A 6 -0.27 0.13 4.61
N SER A 7 0.24 -0.50 5.65
CA SER A 7 -0.07 -1.88 5.96
C SER A 7 -0.69 -2.02 7.34
N ASP A 8 -1.50 -3.05 7.49
CA ASP A 8 -2.07 -3.40 8.79
C ASP A 8 -1.21 -4.41 9.54
N ASN A 9 -0.15 -4.90 8.91
CA ASN A 9 0.66 -5.92 9.56
C ASN A 9 2.15 -5.79 9.22
N VAL A 10 2.97 -6.25 10.17
CA VAL A 10 4.41 -6.13 10.07
C VAL A 10 4.97 -7.04 8.98
N ASP A 11 4.39 -8.22 8.81
CA ASP A 11 4.91 -9.18 7.83
C ASP A 11 4.84 -8.62 6.42
N THR A 12 3.72 -8.02 6.07
CA THR A 12 3.58 -7.41 4.75
C THR A 12 4.56 -6.25 4.59
N ALA A 13 4.68 -5.41 5.62
CA ALA A 13 5.60 -4.28 5.56
C ALA A 13 7.03 -4.76 5.38
N THR A 14 7.41 -5.82 6.08
CA THR A 14 8.76 -6.37 5.97
C THR A 14 9.02 -6.92 4.57
N GLY A 15 8.06 -7.69 4.05
CA GLY A 15 8.19 -8.23 2.70
C GLY A 15 8.32 -7.14 1.65
N MET A 16 7.53 -6.10 1.77
CA MET A 16 7.58 -5.00 0.82
C MET A 16 8.88 -4.23 0.93
N ARG A 17 9.38 -4.06 2.15
CA ARG A 17 10.65 -3.37 2.35
C ARG A 17 11.80 -4.14 1.69
N LEU A 18 11.77 -5.46 1.78
CA LEU A 18 12.78 -6.27 1.11
C LEU A 18 12.73 -6.09 -0.40
N ALA A 19 11.57 -5.75 -0.93
CA ALA A 19 11.41 -5.48 -2.35
C ALA A 19 11.66 -4.00 -2.69
N GLY A 20 12.08 -3.20 -1.72
CA GLY A 20 12.42 -1.81 -1.98
C GLY A 20 11.29 -0.81 -1.74
N VAL A 21 10.21 -1.22 -1.11
CA VAL A 21 9.09 -0.34 -0.85
C VAL A 21 9.06 0.06 0.62
N GLU A 22 9.16 1.36 0.87
CA GLU A 22 9.07 1.87 2.23
C GLU A 22 7.61 2.05 2.61
N GLY A 23 7.34 2.03 3.91
CA GLY A 23 5.97 2.21 4.35
C GLY A 23 5.85 2.24 5.85
N VAL A 24 4.59 2.24 6.30
CA VAL A 24 4.26 2.27 7.72
C VAL A 24 3.25 1.18 8.03
N VAL A 25 3.22 0.77 9.29
CA VAL A 25 2.20 -0.12 9.82
C VAL A 25 1.26 0.72 10.65
N VAL A 26 -0.03 0.67 10.33
CA VAL A 26 -1.04 1.41 11.07
C VAL A 26 -2.15 0.45 11.47
N LEU A 27 -2.83 0.76 12.57
CA LEU A 27 -3.86 -0.13 13.09
C LEU A 27 -5.22 0.54 13.18
N GLU A 28 -5.24 1.85 13.36
CA GLU A 28 -6.49 2.55 13.61
C GLU A 28 -6.82 3.49 12.47
N LYS A 29 -8.10 3.84 12.41
CA LYS A 29 -8.61 4.67 11.34
C LYS A 29 -7.86 6.00 11.22
N GLN A 30 -7.61 6.65 12.35
CA GLN A 30 -6.94 7.95 12.31
C GLN A 30 -5.51 7.82 11.81
N GLU A 31 -4.85 6.74 12.20
CA GLU A 31 -3.49 6.48 11.71
C GLU A 31 -3.49 6.28 10.20
N LEU A 32 -4.51 5.60 9.70
CA LEU A 32 -4.65 5.39 8.26
C LEU A 32 -4.85 6.72 7.54
N ILE A 33 -5.73 7.55 8.06
CA ILE A 33 -5.98 8.87 7.48
C ILE A 33 -4.71 9.70 7.46
N ASP A 34 -3.98 9.70 8.56
CA ASP A 34 -2.75 10.47 8.67
C ASP A 34 -1.67 9.97 7.70
N ALA A 35 -1.57 8.65 7.57
CA ALA A 35 -0.58 8.07 6.65
C ALA A 35 -0.90 8.43 5.21
N ILE A 36 -2.17 8.38 4.84
CA ILE A 36 -2.59 8.75 3.50
C ILE A 36 -2.30 10.23 3.25
N ALA A 37 -2.57 11.08 4.24
CA ALA A 37 -2.34 12.51 4.10
C ALA A 37 -0.85 12.81 3.91
N ARG A 38 0.01 12.11 4.65
CA ARG A 38 1.45 12.30 4.51
C ARG A 38 1.93 11.87 3.13
N ALA A 39 1.43 10.73 2.66
CA ALA A 39 1.80 10.25 1.34
C ALA A 39 1.30 11.18 0.24
N ALA A 40 0.15 11.78 0.45
CA ALA A 40 -0.43 12.69 -0.52
C ALA A 40 0.43 13.94 -0.71
N LYS A 41 1.11 14.37 0.34
CA LYS A 41 1.93 15.57 0.29
C LYS A 41 3.31 15.34 -0.32
N ASP A 42 3.74 14.10 -0.41
CA ASP A 42 5.06 13.77 -0.94
C ASP A 42 4.97 13.68 -2.45
N LYS A 43 5.56 14.64 -3.13
CA LYS A 43 5.50 14.72 -4.59
C LYS A 43 6.20 13.56 -5.27
N ASP A 44 7.14 12.93 -4.59
CA ASP A 44 7.90 11.84 -5.17
C ASP A 44 7.13 10.52 -5.14
N ILE A 45 6.14 10.40 -4.30
CA ILE A 45 5.34 9.18 -4.22
C ILE A 45 4.33 9.16 -5.34
N GLY A 46 4.45 8.17 -6.21
CA GLY A 46 3.51 8.01 -7.30
C GLY A 46 2.55 6.86 -7.11
N ILE A 47 2.94 5.87 -6.30
CA ILE A 47 2.11 4.69 -6.06
C ILE A 47 2.01 4.47 -4.56
N ILE A 48 0.80 4.29 -4.07
CA ILE A 48 0.53 3.98 -2.68
C ILE A 48 -0.11 2.60 -2.63
N PHE A 49 0.53 1.68 -1.92
CA PHE A 49 -0.04 0.35 -1.68
C PHE A 49 -0.76 0.37 -0.35
N ILE A 50 -1.98 -0.14 -0.34
CA ILE A 50 -2.79 -0.22 0.88
C ILE A 50 -3.24 -1.67 1.02
N THR A 51 -3.05 -2.27 2.20
CA THR A 51 -3.52 -3.64 2.41
C THR A 51 -5.04 -3.67 2.40
N GLU A 52 -5.60 -4.73 1.85
CA GLU A 52 -7.04 -4.80 1.60
C GLU A 52 -7.88 -4.82 2.87
N LEU A 53 -7.26 -5.09 4.02
CA LEU A 53 -7.98 -4.99 5.28
C LEU A 53 -8.63 -3.61 5.43
N PHE A 54 -7.89 -2.56 5.04
CA PHE A 54 -8.40 -1.21 5.19
C PHE A 54 -9.55 -0.91 4.24
N THR A 55 -9.53 -1.52 3.06
CA THR A 55 -10.64 -1.36 2.13
C THR A 55 -11.90 -1.96 2.69
N GLY A 56 -11.78 -3.10 3.36
CA GLY A 56 -12.93 -3.74 3.98
C GLY A 56 -13.40 -3.06 5.26
N LYS A 57 -12.46 -2.54 6.04
CA LYS A 57 -12.78 -1.98 7.35
C LYS A 57 -13.13 -0.50 7.27
N TYR A 58 -12.46 0.25 6.41
CA TYR A 58 -12.68 1.68 6.26
C TYR A 58 -12.85 2.04 4.79
N PRO A 59 -13.90 1.52 4.15
CA PRO A 59 -14.07 1.72 2.71
C PRO A 59 -14.21 3.19 2.32
N GLU A 60 -14.80 4.01 3.18
CA GLU A 60 -14.97 5.42 2.85
C GLU A 60 -13.64 6.15 2.82
N VAL A 61 -12.70 5.76 3.71
CA VAL A 61 -11.39 6.41 3.75
C VAL A 61 -10.60 6.08 2.49
N VAL A 62 -10.58 4.79 2.12
CA VAL A 62 -9.84 4.35 0.94
C VAL A 62 -10.49 4.90 -0.31
N GLY A 63 -11.82 4.90 -0.36
CA GLY A 63 -12.54 5.42 -1.53
C GLY A 63 -12.28 6.90 -1.76
N GLU A 64 -12.29 7.70 -0.69
CA GLU A 64 -11.99 9.11 -0.79
C GLU A 64 -10.56 9.34 -1.29
N ALA A 65 -9.64 8.54 -0.79
CA ALA A 65 -8.25 8.66 -1.22
C ALA A 65 -8.12 8.41 -2.71
N LYS A 66 -8.79 7.39 -3.21
CA LYS A 66 -8.74 7.07 -4.63
C LYS A 66 -9.31 8.19 -5.49
N GLU A 67 -10.32 8.87 -4.99
CA GLU A 67 -10.95 9.96 -5.74
C GLU A 67 -10.15 11.24 -5.67
N ASN A 68 -9.52 11.51 -4.54
CA ASN A 68 -8.94 12.83 -4.29
C ASN A 68 -7.44 12.92 -4.57
N LEU A 69 -6.72 11.81 -4.60
CA LEU A 69 -5.28 11.84 -4.82
C LEU A 69 -4.97 11.78 -6.30
N LYS A 70 -5.01 12.94 -6.93
CA LYS A 70 -4.73 13.02 -8.35
C LYS A 70 -3.24 12.92 -8.59
N GLY A 71 -2.88 12.21 -9.65
CA GLY A 71 -1.48 12.02 -9.98
C GLY A 71 -0.82 10.91 -9.19
N LYS A 72 -1.58 10.22 -8.36
CA LYS A 72 -1.07 9.09 -7.59
C LYS A 72 -1.98 7.90 -7.81
N LEU A 73 -1.36 6.72 -7.86
CA LEU A 73 -2.09 5.48 -8.04
C LEU A 73 -2.18 4.77 -6.69
N ILE A 74 -3.39 4.36 -6.32
CA ILE A 74 -3.61 3.60 -5.09
C ILE A 74 -3.96 2.18 -5.47
N LEU A 75 -3.16 1.24 -5.00
CA LEU A 75 -3.33 -0.18 -5.30
C LEU A 75 -3.52 -0.94 -4.02
N GLU A 76 -4.46 -1.87 -4.03
CA GLU A 76 -4.74 -2.70 -2.87
C GLU A 76 -3.89 -3.95 -2.94
N ILE A 77 -3.32 -4.31 -1.81
CA ILE A 77 -2.56 -5.55 -1.69
C ILE A 77 -3.43 -6.54 -0.92
N PRO A 78 -3.56 -7.76 -1.43
CA PRO A 78 -4.36 -8.76 -0.75
C PRO A 78 -3.85 -9.04 0.65
N ASP A 79 -4.77 -9.39 1.53
CA ASP A 79 -4.44 -9.75 2.88
C ASP A 79 -3.50 -10.95 2.87
N ARG A 80 -2.58 -10.96 3.83
CA ARG A 80 -1.64 -12.05 3.97
C ARG A 80 -2.29 -13.36 4.42
N HIS A 81 -3.49 -13.27 4.95
CA HIS A 81 -4.18 -14.45 5.46
C HIS A 81 -4.46 -15.44 4.34
N GLY A 82 -4.12 -16.69 4.59
CA GLY A 82 -4.40 -17.75 3.64
C GLY A 82 -3.41 -17.88 2.50
N SER A 83 -2.38 -17.08 2.47
CA SER A 83 -1.39 -17.18 1.41
C SER A 83 -0.09 -17.76 1.95
N THR A 84 0.35 -18.86 1.36
CA THR A 84 1.63 -19.45 1.72
C THR A 84 2.74 -19.00 0.79
N ARG A 85 2.39 -18.27 -0.27
CA ARG A 85 3.37 -17.80 -1.25
C ARG A 85 3.52 -16.30 -1.17
N ARG A 86 3.43 -15.79 0.04
CA ARG A 86 3.35 -14.36 0.25
C ARG A 86 4.52 -13.58 -0.34
N ALA A 87 5.72 -14.07 -0.12
CA ALA A 87 6.91 -13.34 -0.57
C ALA A 87 6.94 -13.22 -2.09
N ASP A 88 6.74 -14.34 -2.78
CA ASP A 88 6.72 -14.33 -4.24
C ASP A 88 5.56 -13.53 -4.77
N PHE A 89 4.41 -13.66 -4.11
CA PHE A 89 3.22 -12.97 -4.54
C PHE A 89 3.39 -11.45 -4.45
N ILE A 90 3.95 -10.99 -3.35
CA ILE A 90 4.16 -9.55 -3.14
C ILE A 90 5.14 -9.01 -4.17
N THR A 91 6.24 -9.71 -4.40
CA THR A 91 7.24 -9.29 -5.38
C THR A 91 6.64 -9.20 -6.77
N SER A 92 5.86 -10.20 -7.13
CA SER A 92 5.19 -10.25 -8.41
C SER A 92 4.21 -9.09 -8.57
N TYR A 93 3.46 -8.83 -7.50
CA TYR A 93 2.50 -7.75 -7.48
C TYR A 93 3.16 -6.39 -7.70
N ILE A 94 4.30 -6.19 -7.04
CA ILE A 94 5.03 -4.94 -7.19
C ILE A 94 5.54 -4.77 -8.60
N ASN A 95 6.12 -5.82 -9.17
CA ASN A 95 6.64 -5.76 -10.53
C ASN A 95 5.54 -5.43 -11.52
N GLU A 96 4.37 -6.01 -11.33
CA GLU A 96 3.23 -5.74 -12.17
C GLU A 96 2.76 -4.30 -12.02
N ALA A 97 2.64 -3.85 -10.78
CA ALA A 97 2.06 -2.55 -10.49
C ALA A 97 2.91 -1.41 -11.01
N ILE A 98 4.21 -1.52 -10.92
CA ILE A 98 5.09 -0.45 -11.37
C ILE A 98 5.58 -0.65 -12.78
N GLY A 99 5.12 -1.71 -13.44
CA GLY A 99 5.44 -1.91 -14.84
C GLY A 99 6.87 -2.31 -15.11
N VAL A 100 7.57 -2.80 -14.11
CA VAL A 100 8.94 -3.24 -14.30
C VAL A 100 8.93 -4.64 -14.90
N LYS A 101 9.42 -4.74 -16.11
CA LYS A 101 9.54 -6.02 -16.80
C LYS A 101 11.00 -6.35 -16.89
N LEU A 102 11.38 -7.32 -16.17
CA LEU A 102 12.78 -7.71 -16.15
C LEU A 102 13.01 -9.03 -16.80
#